data_f466aeb6cc1f3682cb6767e2b19cec3c
#
_entry.id   f466aeb6cc1f3682cb6767e2b19cec3c
#
_cell.length_a   1.000
_cell.length_b   1.000
_cell.length_c   1.000
_cell.angle_alpha   90.00
_cell.angle_beta   90.00
_cell.angle_gamma   90.00
#
_symmetry.space_group_name_H-M   'P 1'
#
loop_
_entity.id
_entity.type
_entity.pdbx_description
1 polymer ?
#
loop_
_entity_poly.entity_id
_entity_poly.type
_entity_poly.pdbx_seq_one_letter_code
_entity_poly.pdbx_strand_id
1 'polypeptide(L)'
;SGFDLDPEMAQMDYNREMRYYATIGFNHRIWPASSYNGPDPANKKALKVTYYSDGTGKPDQYQKETVCVTGYTCVKYVNEMDSPAGSGKVLSKSFPLIRYAEILLNYVEAMNEMGDGDSYTDETTGISVSRNKEEMRKYFNMIRYRSGQPGITDEELDNSEKMREAIKRERRIELA
;
A
#
# COMPACT_ATOMS: atom_id res chain seq x y z
N SER A 1 6.69 13.28 -8.22
CA SER A 1 6.17 12.40 -7.17
C SER A 1 5.82 13.26 -5.97
N GLY A 2 4.70 13.02 -5.31
CA GLY A 2 4.28 13.77 -4.11
C GLY A 2 5.04 13.38 -2.84
N PHE A 3 6.20 12.73 -2.97
CA PHE A 3 7.02 12.31 -1.84
C PHE A 3 8.40 12.96 -1.92
N ASP A 4 8.85 13.51 -0.80
CA ASP A 4 10.22 13.99 -0.64
C ASP A 4 11.14 12.77 -0.46
N LEU A 5 12.02 12.56 -1.44
CA LEU A 5 12.97 11.45 -1.46
C LEU A 5 14.37 11.99 -1.16
N ASP A 6 15.04 11.36 -0.22
CA ASP A 6 16.42 11.68 0.10
C ASP A 6 17.37 11.13 -0.98
N PRO A 7 18.32 11.91 -1.49
CA PRO A 7 19.26 11.45 -2.50
C PRO A 7 20.22 10.34 -2.02
N GLU A 8 20.32 10.14 -0.72
CA GLU A 8 21.15 9.07 -0.13
C GLU A 8 20.37 7.77 0.12
N MET A 9 19.10 7.69 -0.29
CA MET A 9 18.34 6.44 -0.15
C MET A 9 18.93 5.33 -1.02
N ALA A 10 18.71 4.08 -0.64
CA ALA A 10 19.24 2.94 -1.38
C ALA A 10 18.68 2.88 -2.80
N GLN A 11 19.52 2.50 -3.77
CA GLN A 11 19.12 2.41 -5.18
C GLN A 11 17.90 1.49 -5.40
N MET A 12 17.76 0.46 -4.60
CA MET A 12 16.63 -0.47 -4.65
C MET A 12 15.29 0.16 -4.27
N ASP A 13 15.31 1.32 -3.61
CA ASP A 13 14.11 2.05 -3.18
C ASP A 13 13.68 3.11 -4.19
N TYR A 14 14.50 3.37 -5.22
CA TYR A 14 14.16 4.29 -6.32
C TYR A 14 13.18 3.64 -7.31
N ASN A 15 12.42 4.47 -8.00
CA ASN A 15 11.50 4.08 -9.06
C ASN A 15 10.50 2.98 -8.66
N ARG A 16 10.11 2.97 -7.40
CA ARG A 16 9.05 2.11 -6.91
C ARG A 16 7.67 2.72 -7.21
N GLU A 17 6.64 1.90 -7.19
CA GLU A 17 5.28 2.40 -7.36
C GLU A 17 4.86 3.31 -6.18
N MET A 18 3.86 4.16 -6.42
CA MET A 18 3.42 5.15 -5.42
C MET A 18 2.96 4.53 -4.10
N ARG A 19 2.35 3.34 -4.14
CA ARG A 19 1.93 2.62 -2.93
C ARG A 19 3.11 2.19 -2.07
N TYR A 20 4.27 1.89 -2.67
CA TYR A 20 5.49 1.61 -1.91
C TYR A 20 5.83 2.81 -1.02
N TYR A 21 5.92 3.99 -1.61
CA TYR A 21 6.22 5.20 -0.85
C TYR A 21 5.12 5.60 0.14
N ALA A 22 3.88 5.23 -0.13
CA ALA A 22 2.77 5.52 0.77
C ALA A 22 2.70 4.57 1.98
N THR A 23 3.21 3.33 1.85
CA THR A 23 2.98 2.27 2.84
C THR A 23 4.23 1.75 3.52
N ILE A 24 5.41 1.88 2.88
CA ILE A 24 6.66 1.31 3.38
C ILE A 24 7.58 2.40 3.91
N GLY A 25 8.04 2.23 5.13
CA GLY A 25 9.15 2.97 5.71
C GLY A 25 10.46 2.24 5.37
N PHE A 26 11.39 2.95 4.78
CA PHE A 26 12.70 2.45 4.36
C PHE A 26 13.82 3.36 4.85
N ASN A 27 15.06 2.93 4.74
CA ASN A 27 16.21 3.70 5.17
C ASN A 27 16.31 5.02 4.39
N HIS A 28 16.57 6.13 5.09
CA HIS A 28 16.58 7.50 4.58
C HIS A 28 15.22 8.05 4.14
N ARG A 29 14.13 7.37 4.44
CA ARG A 29 12.80 7.97 4.24
C ARG A 29 12.63 9.19 5.14
N ILE A 30 12.05 10.24 4.57
CA ILE A 30 11.63 11.44 5.31
C ILE A 30 10.21 11.22 5.82
N TRP A 31 10.03 11.31 7.14
CA TRP A 31 8.73 11.21 7.81
C TRP A 31 8.23 12.60 8.16
N PRO A 32 7.05 12.98 7.70
CA PRO A 32 6.46 14.27 8.08
C PRO A 32 5.91 14.18 9.51
N ALA A 33 6.76 14.29 10.51
CA ALA A 33 6.38 14.27 11.92
C ALA A 33 6.04 15.71 12.37
N SER A 34 4.97 16.30 11.81
CA SER A 34 4.70 17.73 11.92
C SER A 34 4.40 18.21 13.35
N SER A 35 4.00 17.32 14.27
CA SER A 35 3.85 17.66 15.69
C SER A 35 5.14 17.56 16.51
N TYR A 36 6.27 17.18 15.89
CA TYR A 36 7.55 17.09 16.57
C TYR A 36 7.94 18.45 17.18
N ASN A 37 8.25 18.45 18.45
CA ASN A 37 8.67 19.64 19.22
C ASN A 37 9.97 19.37 19.99
N GLY A 38 10.90 18.65 19.37
CA GLY A 38 12.22 18.38 19.92
C GLY A 38 13.19 19.55 19.75
N PRO A 39 14.40 19.43 20.31
CA PRO A 39 15.38 20.49 20.31
C PRO A 39 16.00 20.79 18.94
N ASP A 40 15.92 19.86 17.99
CA ASP A 40 16.49 20.02 16.67
C ASP A 40 15.50 20.73 15.72
N PRO A 41 15.74 22.03 15.39
CA PRO A 41 14.85 22.77 14.50
C PRO A 41 14.85 22.25 13.05
N ALA A 42 15.88 21.54 12.61
CA ALA A 42 15.93 20.95 11.27
C ALA A 42 14.92 19.80 11.12
N ASN A 43 14.57 19.13 12.22
CA ASN A 43 13.64 18.00 12.22
C ASN A 43 12.19 18.38 12.58
N LYS A 44 11.89 19.66 12.77
CA LYS A 44 10.55 20.10 13.22
C LYS A 44 9.39 19.77 12.26
N LYS A 45 9.67 19.39 11.02
CA LYS A 45 8.63 19.08 10.02
C LYS A 45 8.88 17.80 9.24
N ALA A 46 10.09 17.25 9.32
CA ALA A 46 10.47 16.07 8.58
C ALA A 46 11.58 15.34 9.34
N LEU A 47 11.37 14.11 9.68
CA LEU A 47 12.35 13.27 10.36
C LEU A 47 12.94 12.28 9.37
N LYS A 48 14.24 12.41 9.07
CA LYS A 48 14.96 11.41 8.28
C LYS A 48 15.20 10.17 9.14
N VAL A 49 14.65 9.04 8.72
CA VAL A 49 14.79 7.76 9.44
C VAL A 49 15.96 6.98 8.88
N THR A 50 16.82 6.46 9.77
CA THR A 50 17.98 5.66 9.42
C THR A 50 17.97 4.36 10.21
N TYR A 51 17.99 3.21 9.51
CA TYR A 51 17.90 1.86 10.08
C TYR A 51 19.27 1.14 10.13
N TYR A 52 20.31 1.84 10.52
CA TYR A 52 21.63 1.26 10.74
C TYR A 52 22.11 1.48 12.18
N SER A 53 23.21 0.86 12.58
CA SER A 53 23.64 0.75 13.97
C SER A 53 23.75 2.05 14.78
N ASP A 54 24.02 3.16 14.12
CA ASP A 54 24.10 4.48 14.73
C ASP A 54 22.97 5.45 14.28
N GLY A 55 21.94 4.89 13.61
CA GLY A 55 20.83 5.66 13.07
C GLY A 55 19.71 5.93 14.07
N THR A 56 18.74 6.75 13.64
CA THR A 56 17.56 7.13 14.44
C THR A 56 16.62 5.96 14.71
N GLY A 57 16.61 4.94 13.84
CA GLY A 57 15.83 3.71 13.99
C GLY A 57 16.59 2.56 14.63
N LYS A 58 17.75 2.85 15.26
CA LYS A 58 18.50 1.82 15.98
C LYS A 58 17.72 1.32 17.19
N PRO A 59 17.93 0.06 17.58
CA PRO A 59 17.38 -0.45 18.82
C PRO A 59 17.97 0.31 19.99
N ASP A 60 17.10 0.73 20.90
CA ASP A 60 17.55 1.09 22.23
C ASP A 60 18.20 -0.14 22.86
N GLN A 61 19.33 0.03 23.54
CA GLN A 61 20.00 -1.06 24.26
C GLN A 61 19.07 -1.76 25.26
N TYR A 62 17.99 -1.10 25.68
CA TYR A 62 16.98 -1.63 26.59
C TYR A 62 15.74 -2.22 25.88
N GLN A 63 15.58 -1.99 24.59
CA GLN A 63 14.43 -2.42 23.81
C GLN A 63 14.83 -3.17 22.53
N LYS A 64 15.63 -4.20 22.68
CA LYS A 64 16.11 -5.02 21.56
C LYS A 64 15.00 -5.65 20.73
N GLU A 65 13.81 -5.77 21.29
CA GLU A 65 12.62 -6.36 20.67
C GLU A 65 11.94 -5.42 19.65
N THR A 66 12.24 -4.14 19.67
CA THR A 66 11.64 -3.14 18.78
C THR A 66 12.48 -2.81 17.54
N VAL A 67 13.50 -3.63 17.28
CA VAL A 67 14.41 -3.43 16.16
C VAL A 67 13.73 -3.72 14.83
N CYS A 68 13.84 -2.81 13.90
CA CYS A 68 13.53 -3.09 12.50
C CYS A 68 14.64 -3.92 11.85
N VAL A 69 14.58 -5.24 12.02
CA VAL A 69 15.61 -6.20 11.55
C VAL A 69 15.78 -6.14 10.03
N THR A 70 14.71 -5.86 9.29
CA THR A 70 14.72 -5.86 7.82
C THR A 70 15.12 -4.52 7.22
N GLY A 71 15.14 -3.43 8.00
CA GLY A 71 15.29 -2.06 7.48
C GLY A 71 14.03 -1.52 6.80
N TYR A 72 12.91 -2.26 6.88
CA TYR A 72 11.61 -1.85 6.32
C TYR A 72 10.52 -1.91 7.40
N THR A 73 9.70 -0.87 7.45
CA THR A 73 8.58 -0.76 8.39
C THR A 73 7.29 -0.43 7.66
N CYS A 74 6.16 -0.61 8.32
CA CYS A 74 4.87 -0.18 7.79
C CYS A 74 4.58 1.25 8.25
N VAL A 75 4.31 2.15 7.30
CA VAL A 75 3.84 3.52 7.57
C VAL A 75 2.37 3.73 7.23
N LYS A 76 1.74 2.71 6.72
CA LYS A 76 0.30 2.72 6.47
C LYS A 76 -0.42 3.03 7.78
N TYR A 77 -1.36 3.97 7.73
CA TYR A 77 -2.08 4.49 8.91
C TYR A 77 -1.27 5.34 9.89
N VAL A 78 -0.02 5.67 9.60
CA VAL A 78 0.70 6.71 10.35
C VAL A 78 0.22 8.08 9.87
N ASN A 79 -0.18 8.94 10.82
CA ASN A 79 -0.58 10.31 10.48
C ASN A 79 0.66 11.19 10.32
N GLU A 80 0.61 12.13 9.38
CA GLU A 80 1.71 13.09 9.17
C GLU A 80 2.07 13.92 10.40
N MET A 81 1.13 14.07 11.32
CA MET A 81 1.37 14.75 12.60
C MET A 81 1.99 13.85 13.67
N ASP A 82 2.00 12.53 13.48
CA ASP A 82 2.46 11.63 14.52
C ASP A 82 3.93 11.80 14.83
N SER A 83 4.23 12.13 16.08
CA SER A 83 5.58 12.15 16.61
C SER A 83 5.56 11.74 18.08
N PRO A 84 6.11 10.57 18.44
CA PRO A 84 6.29 10.17 19.83
C PRO A 84 7.47 10.88 20.51
N ALA A 85 8.34 11.54 19.73
CA ALA A 85 9.53 12.21 20.23
C ALA A 85 9.25 13.64 20.68
N GLY A 86 9.98 14.10 21.68
CA GLY A 86 9.80 15.42 22.26
C GLY A 86 8.42 15.57 22.89
N SER A 87 7.79 16.72 22.71
CA SER A 87 6.40 17.00 23.13
C SER A 87 5.40 16.74 22.01
N GLY A 88 5.77 15.89 21.03
CA GLY A 88 4.91 15.56 19.90
C GLY A 88 3.65 14.81 20.30
N LYS A 89 2.75 14.65 19.37
CA LYS A 89 1.46 13.98 19.55
C LYS A 89 1.35 12.77 18.64
N VAL A 90 0.66 11.75 19.12
CA VAL A 90 0.21 10.62 18.31
C VAL A 90 -1.31 10.68 18.27
N LEU A 91 -1.86 10.82 17.08
CA LEU A 91 -3.30 10.95 16.89
C LEU A 91 -3.98 9.58 16.90
N SER A 92 -5.18 9.53 17.48
CA SER A 92 -6.04 8.36 17.37
C SER A 92 -6.43 8.12 15.91
N LYS A 93 -6.45 6.87 15.49
CA LYS A 93 -6.70 6.45 14.10
C LYS A 93 -7.88 5.49 14.02
N SER A 94 -8.71 5.69 13.01
CA SER A 94 -9.71 4.70 12.64
C SER A 94 -9.06 3.61 11.79
N PHE A 95 -9.29 2.36 12.15
CA PHE A 95 -8.78 1.21 11.39
C PHE A 95 -9.89 0.72 10.45
N PRO A 96 -9.72 0.76 9.13
CA PRO A 96 -10.72 0.27 8.20
C PRO A 96 -10.80 -1.25 8.28
N LEU A 97 -12.00 -1.79 8.50
CA LEU A 97 -12.25 -3.23 8.48
C LEU A 97 -12.35 -3.76 7.05
N ILE A 98 -12.98 -2.99 6.17
CA ILE A 98 -13.16 -3.32 4.75
C ILE A 98 -12.88 -2.04 3.95
N ARG A 99 -12.14 -2.19 2.86
CA ARG A 99 -11.84 -1.08 1.94
C ARG A 99 -12.53 -1.31 0.59
N TYR A 100 -12.92 -0.23 -0.07
CA TYR A 100 -13.60 -0.31 -1.36
C TYR A 100 -12.78 -1.07 -2.43
N ALA A 101 -11.44 -0.93 -2.40
CA ALA A 101 -10.56 -1.70 -3.27
C ALA A 101 -10.70 -3.22 -3.09
N GLU A 102 -10.95 -3.68 -1.86
CA GLU A 102 -11.20 -5.09 -1.58
C GLU A 102 -12.51 -5.58 -2.22
N ILE A 103 -13.58 -4.77 -2.14
CA ILE A 103 -14.86 -5.10 -2.79
C ILE A 103 -14.68 -5.20 -4.30
N LEU A 104 -13.95 -4.26 -4.91
CA LEU A 104 -13.67 -4.30 -6.35
C LEU A 104 -12.86 -5.55 -6.75
N LEU A 105 -11.84 -5.90 -5.95
CA LEU A 105 -11.04 -7.10 -6.22
C LEU A 105 -11.84 -8.38 -6.03
N ASN A 106 -12.70 -8.45 -5.01
CA ASN A 106 -13.61 -9.60 -4.81
C ASN A 106 -14.56 -9.77 -6.01
N TYR A 107 -15.10 -8.67 -6.52
CA TYR A 107 -15.98 -8.69 -7.69
C TYR A 107 -15.27 -9.20 -8.95
N VAL A 108 -14.07 -8.67 -9.21
CA VAL A 108 -13.25 -9.09 -10.37
C VAL A 108 -12.82 -10.56 -10.23
N GLU A 109 -12.44 -10.98 -9.02
CA GLU A 109 -12.06 -12.37 -8.73
C GLU A 109 -13.24 -13.32 -8.98
N ALA A 110 -14.41 -13.00 -8.42
CA ALA A 110 -15.60 -13.80 -8.63
C ALA A 110 -15.96 -13.96 -10.12
N MET A 111 -15.88 -12.86 -10.90
CA MET A 111 -16.09 -12.93 -12.35
C MET A 111 -15.04 -13.76 -13.07
N ASN A 112 -13.78 -13.72 -12.63
CA ASN A 112 -12.72 -14.51 -13.26
C ASN A 112 -12.85 -16.00 -12.98
N GLU A 113 -13.40 -16.37 -11.84
CA GLU A 113 -13.65 -17.79 -11.49
C GLU A 113 -14.87 -18.38 -12.21
N MET A 114 -15.71 -17.55 -12.81
CA MET A 114 -16.71 -18.01 -13.77
C MET A 114 -16.01 -18.35 -15.08
N GLY A 115 -16.25 -19.53 -15.63
CA GLY A 115 -15.72 -19.94 -16.94
C GLY A 115 -16.21 -19.04 -18.09
N ASP A 116 -15.46 -19.00 -19.18
CA ASP A 116 -15.93 -18.33 -20.40
C ASP A 116 -17.20 -19.04 -20.92
N GLY A 117 -18.28 -18.26 -21.02
CA GLY A 117 -19.59 -18.75 -21.44
C GLY A 117 -20.49 -19.26 -20.30
N ASP A 118 -19.99 -19.36 -19.10
CA ASP A 118 -20.82 -19.69 -17.95
C ASP A 118 -21.64 -18.47 -17.51
N SER A 119 -22.84 -18.75 -17.04
CA SER A 119 -23.71 -17.75 -16.41
C SER A 119 -24.39 -18.35 -15.20
N TYR A 120 -24.59 -17.51 -14.20
CA TYR A 120 -25.35 -17.82 -13.00
C TYR A 120 -26.54 -16.87 -12.89
N THR A 121 -27.70 -17.41 -12.59
CA THR A 121 -28.90 -16.62 -12.31
C THR A 121 -29.34 -16.90 -10.88
N ASP A 122 -29.39 -15.86 -10.05
CA ASP A 122 -29.95 -15.96 -8.71
C ASP A 122 -31.47 -16.13 -8.80
N GLU A 123 -31.97 -17.25 -8.31
CA GLU A 123 -33.39 -17.62 -8.40
C GLU A 123 -34.31 -16.70 -7.61
N THR A 124 -33.77 -16.02 -6.58
CA THR A 124 -34.55 -15.14 -5.70
C THR A 124 -34.71 -13.75 -6.30
N THR A 125 -33.63 -13.22 -6.86
CA THR A 125 -33.59 -11.86 -7.39
C THR A 125 -33.78 -11.78 -8.91
N GLY A 126 -33.62 -12.90 -9.62
CA GLY A 126 -33.61 -12.96 -11.07
C GLY A 126 -32.39 -12.29 -11.73
N ILE A 127 -31.38 -11.91 -10.94
CA ILE A 127 -30.17 -11.27 -11.45
C ILE A 127 -29.29 -12.35 -12.08
N SER A 128 -28.92 -12.14 -13.34
CA SER A 128 -27.97 -13.00 -14.05
C SER A 128 -26.60 -12.34 -14.11
N VAL A 129 -25.57 -13.11 -13.83
CA VAL A 129 -24.17 -12.70 -13.93
C VAL A 129 -23.43 -13.67 -14.82
N SER A 130 -22.47 -13.16 -15.58
CA SER A 130 -21.56 -13.94 -16.43
C SER A 130 -20.18 -13.32 -16.40
N ARG A 131 -19.16 -14.05 -16.83
CA ARG A 131 -17.82 -13.50 -16.98
C ARG A 131 -17.85 -12.34 -17.97
N ASN A 132 -17.61 -11.13 -17.49
CA ASN A 132 -17.64 -9.90 -18.29
C ASN A 132 -16.24 -9.25 -18.26
N LYS A 133 -15.51 -9.38 -19.35
CA LYS A 133 -14.13 -8.86 -19.48
C LYS A 133 -14.07 -7.34 -19.40
N GLU A 134 -15.06 -6.62 -19.90
CA GLU A 134 -15.08 -5.16 -19.85
C GLU A 134 -15.27 -4.65 -18.42
N GLU A 135 -16.17 -5.26 -17.66
CA GLU A 135 -16.35 -4.93 -16.25
C GLU A 135 -15.12 -5.30 -15.41
N MET A 136 -14.56 -6.48 -15.65
CA MET A 136 -13.31 -6.89 -14.98
C MET A 136 -12.20 -5.87 -15.23
N ARG A 137 -11.99 -5.48 -16.48
CA ARG A 137 -11.03 -4.43 -16.86
C ARG A 137 -11.31 -3.13 -16.15
N LYS A 138 -12.56 -2.68 -16.17
CA LYS A 138 -12.98 -1.41 -15.55
C LYS A 138 -12.63 -1.38 -14.07
N TYR A 139 -13.09 -2.36 -13.31
CA TYR A 139 -12.93 -2.35 -11.86
C TYR A 139 -11.50 -2.66 -11.40
N PHE A 140 -10.80 -3.54 -12.09
CA PHE A 140 -9.39 -3.81 -11.83
C PHE A 140 -8.53 -2.57 -12.10
N ASN A 141 -8.76 -1.89 -13.22
CA ASN A 141 -8.02 -0.70 -13.60
C ASN A 141 -8.30 0.50 -12.70
N MET A 142 -9.48 0.61 -12.08
CA MET A 142 -9.73 1.66 -11.08
C MET A 142 -8.70 1.62 -9.94
N ILE A 143 -8.29 0.43 -9.52
CA ILE A 143 -7.28 0.26 -8.47
C ILE A 143 -5.90 0.62 -9.00
N ARG A 144 -5.55 0.11 -10.18
CA ARG A 144 -4.23 0.34 -10.78
C ARG A 144 -3.99 1.79 -11.15
N TYR A 145 -4.94 2.43 -11.80
CA TYR A 145 -4.83 3.84 -12.22
C TYR A 145 -4.70 4.78 -11.04
N ARG A 146 -5.41 4.52 -9.95
CA ARG A 146 -5.27 5.30 -8.72
C ARG A 146 -3.83 5.30 -8.19
N SER A 147 -3.11 4.20 -8.38
CA SER A 147 -1.71 4.05 -7.96
C SER A 147 -0.70 4.41 -9.06
N GLY A 148 -1.15 4.98 -10.18
CA GLY A 148 -0.30 5.34 -11.31
C GLY A 148 0.25 4.15 -12.09
N GLN A 149 -0.38 2.96 -11.94
CA GLN A 149 0.03 1.76 -12.66
C GLN A 149 -0.71 1.64 -14.00
N PRO A 150 -0.10 1.04 -15.02
CA PRO A 150 -0.79 0.74 -16.27
C PRO A 150 -1.95 -0.23 -16.02
N GLY A 151 -2.98 -0.17 -16.84
CA GLY A 151 -4.11 -1.10 -16.80
C GLY A 151 -3.71 -2.54 -17.10
N ILE A 152 -4.63 -3.46 -16.85
CA ILE A 152 -4.49 -4.88 -17.22
C ILE A 152 -4.40 -5.01 -18.74
N THR A 153 -3.54 -5.90 -19.23
CA THR A 153 -3.39 -6.17 -20.66
C THR A 153 -4.49 -7.10 -21.18
N ASP A 154 -4.71 -7.09 -22.50
CA ASP A 154 -5.65 -8.04 -23.14
C ASP A 154 -5.22 -9.48 -22.91
N GLU A 155 -3.91 -9.75 -23.01
CA GLU A 155 -3.34 -11.07 -22.78
C GLU A 155 -3.61 -11.60 -21.37
N GLU A 156 -3.48 -10.75 -20.34
CA GLU A 156 -3.81 -11.14 -18.97
C GLU A 156 -5.31 -11.34 -18.79
N LEU A 157 -6.13 -10.48 -19.37
CA LEU A 157 -7.58 -10.51 -19.23
C LEU A 157 -8.22 -11.69 -19.97
N ASP A 158 -7.67 -12.06 -21.13
CA ASP A 158 -8.20 -13.16 -21.96
C ASP A 158 -7.85 -14.54 -21.41
N ASN A 159 -6.86 -14.61 -20.54
CA ASN A 159 -6.44 -15.86 -19.91
C ASN A 159 -6.81 -15.85 -18.42
N SER A 160 -7.74 -16.72 -18.01
CA SER A 160 -8.24 -16.76 -16.63
C SER A 160 -7.14 -17.03 -15.59
N GLU A 161 -6.13 -17.83 -15.93
CA GLU A 161 -5.02 -18.12 -15.02
C GLU A 161 -4.09 -16.91 -14.86
N LYS A 162 -3.74 -16.23 -15.97
CA LYS A 162 -2.95 -14.99 -15.90
C LYS A 162 -3.69 -13.90 -15.14
N MET A 163 -5.00 -13.78 -15.36
CA MET A 163 -5.85 -12.84 -14.64
C MET A 163 -5.90 -13.17 -13.15
N ARG A 164 -6.00 -14.45 -12.78
CA ARG A 164 -5.96 -14.89 -11.37
C ARG A 164 -4.65 -14.49 -10.71
N GLU A 165 -3.52 -14.69 -11.37
CA GLU A 165 -2.22 -14.27 -10.83
C GLU A 165 -2.09 -12.74 -10.72
N ALA A 166 -2.64 -12.00 -11.69
CA ALA A 166 -2.71 -10.54 -11.61
C ALA A 166 -3.56 -10.06 -10.42
N ILE A 167 -4.72 -10.68 -10.20
CA ILE A 167 -5.59 -10.39 -9.05
C ILE A 167 -4.87 -10.68 -7.73
N LYS A 168 -4.25 -11.85 -7.58
CA LYS A 168 -3.51 -12.23 -6.37
C LYS A 168 -2.37 -11.25 -6.08
N ARG A 169 -1.63 -10.86 -7.11
CA ARG A 169 -0.56 -9.87 -7.00
C ARG A 169 -1.09 -8.51 -6.54
N GLU A 170 -2.18 -8.04 -7.17
CA GLU A 170 -2.79 -6.76 -6.85
C GLU A 170 -3.37 -6.74 -5.44
N ARG A 171 -4.06 -7.81 -5.01
CA ARG A 171 -4.56 -7.96 -3.62
C ARG A 171 -3.43 -7.87 -2.61
N ARG A 172 -2.32 -8.56 -2.86
CA ARG A 172 -1.15 -8.55 -1.95
C ARG A 172 -0.57 -7.15 -1.78
N ILE A 173 -0.48 -6.39 -2.87
CA ILE A 173 0.11 -5.04 -2.84
C ILE A 173 -0.88 -4.03 -2.25
N GLU A 174 -2.14 -4.11 -2.62
CA GLU A 174 -3.16 -3.13 -2.25
C GLU A 174 -3.62 -3.29 -0.80
N LEU A 175 -3.74 -4.53 -0.31
CA LEU A 175 -4.32 -4.83 0.99
C LEU A 175 -3.28 -5.08 2.10
N ALA A 176 -1.99 -5.15 1.74
CA ALA A 176 -0.89 -5.28 2.70
C ALA A 176 -0.82 -4.12 3.70
#